data_96d46969bdf751ed0037729a6a86cb06
#
_entry.id   96d46969bdf751ed0037729a6a86cb06
#
_cell.length_a   1.000
_cell.length_b   1.000
_cell.length_c   1.000
_cell.angle_alpha   90.00
_cell.angle_beta   90.00
_cell.angle_gamma   90.00
#
_symmetry.space_group_name_H-M   'P 1'
#
loop_
_entity.id
_entity.type
_entity.pdbx_description
1 polymer ?
#
loop_
_entity_poly.entity_id
_entity_poly.type
_entity_poly.pdbx_seq_one_letter_code
_entity_poly.pdbx_strand_id
1 'polypeptide(L)'
;DKRLSEEMPLFKVGDRYICPITKFLIEALYYRLSSELQRKVSKYNERKGEVFESKVLDVFQRFFPSKTRFYSSYTIDRVCENDLLIKFGTTWIVVECKNCGFRAPFRDAERGYDRIKTDFAKAVQYGYDQCKRIEDALCSGNAVDLYDAKHISKLLYHVAPHEIGDVWSIVVTDYNYGPIQTDLSKLLHKEPDDLYPLSIGIDDLETFLILMKRLWKGVAPYRFVEYLDYRERYQEHVKCFDELELAGLYLCDRDQFKKFADVDSTVITTPEMGEI
;
A
#
# COMPACT_ATOMS: atom_id res chain seq x y z
N ASP A 1 -12.85 16.34 -20.83
CA ASP A 1 -13.29 16.72 -19.52
C ASP A 1 -12.30 16.16 -18.53
N LYS A 2 -11.60 17.07 -17.90
CA LYS A 2 -10.75 16.77 -16.76
C LYS A 2 -11.67 16.38 -15.61
N ARG A 3 -11.17 15.74 -14.61
CA ARG A 3 -11.84 15.52 -13.32
C ARG A 3 -12.05 16.90 -12.66
N LEU A 4 -13.04 17.67 -13.21
CA LEU A 4 -13.27 19.06 -12.82
C LEU A 4 -13.42 19.22 -11.30
N SER A 5 -14.05 18.24 -10.65
CA SER A 5 -14.23 18.24 -9.20
C SER A 5 -12.94 17.95 -8.42
N GLU A 6 -12.02 17.16 -8.97
CA GLU A 6 -10.76 16.80 -8.32
C GLU A 6 -9.65 17.83 -8.60
N GLU A 7 -9.54 18.33 -9.85
CA GLU A 7 -8.51 19.31 -10.22
C GLU A 7 -8.93 20.77 -9.95
N MET A 8 -10.24 21.06 -9.99
CA MET A 8 -10.84 22.38 -9.76
C MET A 8 -12.05 22.26 -8.84
N PRO A 9 -11.85 22.00 -7.55
CA PRO A 9 -12.93 21.69 -6.60
C PRO A 9 -13.78 22.92 -6.22
N LEU A 10 -13.40 24.12 -6.67
CA LEU A 10 -14.11 25.35 -6.38
C LEU A 10 -14.94 25.81 -7.60
N PHE A 11 -16.23 25.93 -7.39
CA PHE A 11 -17.18 26.44 -8.39
C PHE A 11 -17.59 27.86 -8.00
N LYS A 12 -17.42 28.82 -8.91
CA LYS A 12 -17.88 30.19 -8.71
C LYS A 12 -19.36 30.29 -9.09
N VAL A 13 -20.19 30.70 -8.11
CA VAL A 13 -21.63 30.96 -8.33
C VAL A 13 -21.92 32.37 -7.84
N GLY A 14 -22.09 33.31 -8.77
CA GLY A 14 -22.16 34.73 -8.46
C GLY A 14 -20.85 35.21 -7.81
N ASP A 15 -20.93 35.79 -6.62
CA ASP A 15 -19.79 36.28 -5.85
C ASP A 15 -19.27 35.28 -4.82
N ARG A 16 -19.79 34.07 -4.82
CA ARG A 16 -19.40 33.01 -3.86
C ARG A 16 -18.67 31.88 -4.55
N TYR A 17 -17.82 31.18 -3.77
CA TYR A 17 -17.20 29.93 -4.16
C TYR A 17 -17.82 28.79 -3.37
N ILE A 18 -18.20 27.72 -4.06
CA ILE A 18 -18.76 26.49 -3.47
C ILE A 18 -17.74 25.39 -3.69
N CYS A 19 -17.41 24.67 -2.62
CA CYS A 19 -16.64 23.42 -2.64
C CYS A 19 -17.59 22.28 -2.24
N PRO A 20 -18.13 21.50 -3.18
CA PRO A 20 -19.08 20.41 -2.82
C PRO A 20 -18.43 19.31 -1.99
N ILE A 21 -17.16 19.04 -2.22
CA ILE A 21 -16.40 17.97 -1.55
C ILE A 21 -15.08 18.57 -1.07
N THR A 22 -14.99 18.84 0.22
CA THR A 22 -13.82 19.51 0.84
C THR A 22 -12.52 18.71 0.72
N LYS A 23 -12.60 17.37 0.72
CA LYS A 23 -11.46 16.47 0.47
C LYS A 23 -10.73 16.86 -0.84
N PHE A 24 -11.45 17.10 -1.90
CA PHE A 24 -10.86 17.46 -3.21
C PHE A 24 -10.09 18.80 -3.22
N LEU A 25 -10.38 19.69 -2.28
CA LEU A 25 -9.63 20.96 -2.20
C LEU A 25 -8.16 20.72 -1.82
N ILE A 26 -7.93 19.82 -0.86
CA ILE A 26 -6.58 19.47 -0.39
C ILE A 26 -5.84 18.69 -1.48
N GLU A 27 -6.50 17.72 -2.11
CA GLU A 27 -5.94 16.93 -3.20
C GLU A 27 -5.58 17.80 -4.41
N ALA A 28 -6.47 18.68 -4.85
CA ALA A 28 -6.20 19.60 -5.97
C ALA A 28 -5.01 20.53 -5.68
N LEU A 29 -4.89 21.00 -4.44
CA LEU A 29 -3.76 21.83 -4.02
C LEU A 29 -2.45 21.03 -4.07
N TYR A 30 -2.46 19.81 -3.53
CA TYR A 30 -1.31 18.91 -3.55
C TYR A 30 -0.85 18.59 -4.98
N TYR A 31 -1.77 18.18 -5.87
CA TYR A 31 -1.45 17.88 -7.27
C TYR A 31 -0.92 19.08 -8.02
N ARG A 32 -1.49 20.26 -7.80
CA ARG A 32 -1.05 21.51 -8.45
C ARG A 32 0.35 21.90 -7.99
N LEU A 33 0.63 21.86 -6.69
CA LEU A 33 1.95 22.14 -6.13
C LEU A 33 2.98 21.10 -6.62
N SER A 34 2.65 19.82 -6.59
CA SER A 34 3.50 18.74 -7.09
C SER A 34 3.85 18.93 -8.56
N SER A 35 2.88 19.26 -9.41
CA SER A 35 3.09 19.54 -10.84
C SER A 35 3.99 20.74 -11.09
N GLU A 36 3.84 21.81 -10.30
CA GLU A 36 4.70 23.00 -10.38
C GLU A 36 6.13 22.70 -9.91
N LEU A 37 6.30 21.95 -8.84
CA LEU A 37 7.60 21.55 -8.32
C LEU A 37 8.32 20.61 -9.29
N GLN A 38 7.61 19.65 -9.88
CA GLN A 38 8.18 18.74 -10.87
C GLN A 38 8.76 19.47 -12.09
N ARG A 39 8.12 20.59 -12.50
CA ARG A 39 8.62 21.42 -13.61
C ARG A 39 9.83 22.29 -13.23
N LYS A 40 9.95 22.69 -11.96
CA LYS A 40 10.92 23.70 -11.50
C LYS A 40 12.12 23.11 -10.75
N VAL A 41 11.98 21.95 -10.16
CA VAL A 41 12.99 21.35 -9.28
C VAL A 41 13.58 20.12 -9.96
N SER A 42 14.88 20.18 -10.27
CA SER A 42 15.62 19.00 -10.71
C SER A 42 15.59 17.93 -9.63
N LYS A 43 15.46 16.65 -10.02
CA LYS A 43 15.41 15.50 -9.10
C LYS A 43 14.19 15.52 -8.15
N TYR A 44 13.11 16.23 -8.53
CA TYR A 44 11.90 16.27 -7.71
C TYR A 44 11.36 14.86 -7.43
N ASN A 45 11.30 14.00 -8.44
CA ASN A 45 10.74 12.64 -8.29
C ASN A 45 11.60 11.75 -7.39
N GLU A 46 12.94 11.85 -7.46
CA GLU A 46 13.85 11.14 -6.54
C GLU A 46 13.58 11.56 -5.09
N ARG A 47 13.60 12.89 -4.83
CA ARG A 47 13.36 13.43 -3.49
C ARG A 47 11.97 13.10 -2.97
N LYS A 48 10.96 13.13 -3.85
CA LYS A 48 9.60 12.74 -3.49
C LYS A 48 9.55 11.26 -3.08
N GLY A 49 10.26 10.38 -3.80
CA GLY A 49 10.40 8.97 -3.43
C GLY A 49 11.03 8.79 -2.05
N GLU A 50 12.18 9.41 -1.80
CA GLU A 50 12.86 9.33 -0.48
C GLU A 50 11.99 9.83 0.67
N VAL A 51 11.25 10.92 0.48
CA VAL A 51 10.31 11.44 1.49
C VAL A 51 9.14 10.48 1.70
N PHE A 52 8.63 9.88 0.63
CA PHE A 52 7.55 8.92 0.69
C PHE A 52 7.96 7.65 1.45
N GLU A 53 9.10 7.06 1.12
CA GLU A 53 9.68 5.89 1.82
C GLU A 53 9.90 6.20 3.32
N SER A 54 10.44 7.39 3.61
CA SER A 54 10.62 7.85 5.00
C SER A 54 9.29 8.00 5.74
N LYS A 55 8.22 8.48 5.08
CA LYS A 55 6.88 8.55 5.67
C LYS A 55 6.33 7.16 5.95
N VAL A 56 6.46 6.21 5.02
CA VAL A 56 6.00 4.82 5.21
C VAL A 56 6.71 4.18 6.41
N LEU A 57 8.03 4.34 6.49
CA LEU A 57 8.82 3.85 7.62
C LEU A 57 8.33 4.45 8.95
N ASP A 58 8.13 5.77 9.02
CA ASP A 58 7.64 6.47 10.22
C ASP A 58 6.24 5.98 10.65
N VAL A 59 5.33 5.75 9.71
CA VAL A 59 3.99 5.20 9.97
C VAL A 59 4.10 3.83 10.65
N PHE A 60 4.91 2.92 10.13
CA PHE A 60 5.10 1.60 10.74
C PHE A 60 5.86 1.66 12.07
N GLN A 61 6.88 2.52 12.20
CA GLN A 61 7.60 2.69 13.46
C GLN A 61 6.71 3.22 14.59
N ARG A 62 5.78 4.13 14.26
CA ARG A 62 4.78 4.60 15.22
C ARG A 62 3.75 3.54 15.60
N PHE A 63 3.49 2.60 14.71
CA PHE A 63 2.51 1.53 14.92
C PHE A 63 3.07 0.37 15.73
N PHE A 64 4.20 -0.20 15.33
CA PHE A 64 4.79 -1.37 15.97
C PHE A 64 5.49 -1.05 17.31
N PRO A 65 5.61 -2.03 18.22
CA PRO A 65 6.35 -1.84 19.47
C PRO A 65 7.85 -1.63 19.24
N SER A 66 8.52 -0.96 20.17
CA SER A 66 9.94 -0.57 20.08
C SER A 66 10.94 -1.72 19.88
N LYS A 67 10.55 -2.95 20.22
CA LYS A 67 11.37 -4.15 19.99
C LYS A 67 11.34 -4.66 18.53
N THR A 68 10.47 -4.12 17.69
CA THR A 68 10.39 -4.45 16.26
C THR A 68 11.62 -3.92 15.54
N ARG A 69 12.15 -4.70 14.60
CA ARG A 69 13.30 -4.27 13.80
C ARG A 69 12.83 -3.84 12.42
N PHE A 70 13.45 -2.79 11.93
CA PHE A 70 13.17 -2.21 10.61
C PHE A 70 14.48 -2.13 9.83
N TYR A 71 14.48 -2.62 8.60
CA TYR A 71 15.60 -2.56 7.68
C TYR A 71 15.12 -1.80 6.43
N SER A 72 15.54 -0.55 6.30
CA SER A 72 15.22 0.31 5.15
C SER A 72 16.39 0.37 4.18
N SER A 73 16.12 0.55 2.89
CA SER A 73 17.14 0.60 1.83
C SER A 73 18.10 -0.58 1.95
N TYR A 74 17.60 -1.78 1.86
CA TYR A 74 18.37 -3.02 2.04
C TYR A 74 18.45 -3.83 0.75
N THR A 75 19.39 -4.77 0.69
CA THR A 75 19.50 -5.76 -0.39
C THR A 75 19.86 -7.13 0.18
N ILE A 76 19.40 -8.20 -0.49
CA ILE A 76 19.76 -9.58 -0.17
C ILE A 76 20.79 -10.16 -1.16
N ASP A 77 20.79 -9.64 -2.38
CA ASP A 77 21.62 -10.09 -3.51
C ASP A 77 22.77 -9.13 -3.83
N ARG A 78 22.84 -7.99 -3.11
CA ARG A 78 23.79 -6.88 -3.34
C ARG A 78 23.63 -6.19 -4.70
N VAL A 79 22.52 -6.43 -5.39
CA VAL A 79 22.24 -5.87 -6.72
C VAL A 79 21.01 -4.99 -6.68
N CYS A 80 19.91 -5.51 -6.16
CA CYS A 80 18.62 -4.79 -6.14
C CYS A 80 18.34 -4.25 -4.75
N GLU A 81 18.09 -2.96 -4.65
CA GLU A 81 17.57 -2.30 -3.45
C GLU A 81 16.11 -2.65 -3.23
N ASN A 82 15.73 -2.79 -1.96
CA ASN A 82 14.36 -2.96 -1.49
C ASN A 82 14.09 -1.92 -0.42
N ASP A 83 12.83 -1.47 -0.35
CA ASP A 83 12.51 -0.25 0.40
C ASP A 83 12.49 -0.49 1.91
N LEU A 84 11.70 -1.48 2.40
CA LEU A 84 11.55 -1.71 3.82
C LEU A 84 11.25 -3.18 4.14
N LEU A 85 11.92 -3.72 5.16
CA LEU A 85 11.63 -5.03 5.75
C LEU A 85 11.39 -4.86 7.25
N ILE A 86 10.29 -5.43 7.76
CA ILE A 86 9.88 -5.34 9.15
C ILE A 86 9.95 -6.73 9.78
N LYS A 87 10.66 -6.86 10.91
CA LYS A 87 10.72 -8.08 11.71
C LYS A 87 9.96 -7.89 13.00
N PHE A 88 8.80 -8.50 13.13
CA PHE A 88 7.96 -8.51 14.33
C PHE A 88 7.82 -9.93 14.88
N GLY A 89 8.63 -10.29 15.85
CA GLY A 89 8.74 -11.67 16.33
C GLY A 89 9.31 -12.58 15.25
N THR A 90 8.53 -13.60 14.86
CA THR A 90 8.82 -14.50 13.72
C THR A 90 8.10 -14.06 12.44
N THR A 91 7.27 -13.03 12.50
CA THR A 91 6.59 -12.48 11.32
C THR A 91 7.49 -11.46 10.61
N TRP A 92 7.63 -11.64 9.31
CA TRP A 92 8.36 -10.74 8.42
C TRP A 92 7.39 -10.06 7.46
N ILE A 93 7.53 -8.75 7.30
CA ILE A 93 6.67 -7.98 6.39
C ILE A 93 7.58 -7.25 5.41
N VAL A 94 7.48 -7.63 4.14
CA VAL A 94 8.17 -6.99 3.03
C VAL A 94 7.30 -5.84 2.55
N VAL A 95 7.85 -4.64 2.49
CA VAL A 95 7.10 -3.44 2.08
C VAL A 95 7.83 -2.77 0.93
N GLU A 96 7.12 -2.57 -0.16
CA GLU A 96 7.57 -1.80 -1.31
C GLU A 96 6.77 -0.52 -1.48
N CYS A 97 7.45 0.59 -1.72
CA CYS A 97 6.89 1.93 -1.81
C CYS A 97 6.83 2.39 -3.28
N LYS A 98 5.65 2.71 -3.78
CA LYS A 98 5.48 3.09 -5.20
C LYS A 98 4.89 4.49 -5.33
N ASN A 99 5.76 5.42 -5.70
CA ASN A 99 5.42 6.82 -5.95
C ASN A 99 5.07 7.05 -7.44
N CYS A 100 4.24 6.20 -8.01
CA CYS A 100 3.80 6.28 -9.40
C CYS A 100 2.43 6.93 -9.48
N GLY A 101 2.31 8.07 -10.18
CA GLY A 101 1.02 8.73 -10.35
C GLY A 101 0.08 7.97 -11.28
N PHE A 102 -1.19 7.96 -10.93
CA PHE A 102 -2.26 7.44 -11.77
C PHE A 102 -2.71 8.51 -12.76
N ARG A 103 -2.48 8.28 -14.04
CA ARG A 103 -2.86 9.24 -15.09
C ARG A 103 -4.36 9.15 -15.37
N ALA A 104 -5.01 10.31 -15.57
CA ALA A 104 -6.40 10.32 -16.00
C ALA A 104 -6.59 9.43 -17.26
N PRO A 105 -7.58 8.53 -17.28
CA PRO A 105 -7.84 7.67 -18.43
C PRO A 105 -8.24 8.49 -19.67
N PHE A 106 -8.03 7.94 -20.85
CA PHE A 106 -8.58 8.52 -22.07
C PHE A 106 -10.12 8.41 -22.08
N ARG A 107 -10.78 9.24 -22.89
CA ARG A 107 -12.22 9.12 -23.15
C ARG A 107 -12.57 7.84 -23.90
N ASP A 108 -11.67 7.40 -24.79
CA ASP A 108 -11.76 6.13 -25.46
C ASP A 108 -11.52 4.99 -24.46
N ALA A 109 -12.45 4.04 -24.39
CA ALA A 109 -12.45 2.99 -23.38
C ALA A 109 -11.24 2.04 -23.50
N GLU A 110 -10.85 1.67 -24.71
CA GLU A 110 -9.71 0.77 -24.94
C GLU A 110 -8.40 1.41 -24.53
N ARG A 111 -8.16 2.64 -24.99
CA ARG A 111 -6.98 3.42 -24.60
C ARG A 111 -6.98 3.77 -23.11
N GLY A 112 -8.16 3.96 -22.54
CA GLY A 112 -8.34 4.17 -21.09
C GLY A 112 -7.90 2.95 -20.32
N TYR A 113 -8.35 1.77 -20.72
CA TYR A 113 -7.98 0.50 -20.11
C TYR A 113 -6.47 0.20 -20.21
N ASP A 114 -5.89 0.35 -21.39
CA ASP A 114 -4.43 0.15 -21.60
C ASP A 114 -3.60 1.09 -20.73
N ARG A 115 -4.06 2.34 -20.53
CA ARG A 115 -3.38 3.28 -19.63
C ARG A 115 -3.47 2.86 -18.17
N ILE A 116 -4.65 2.47 -17.72
CA ILE A 116 -4.87 1.95 -16.37
C ILE A 116 -3.98 0.74 -16.11
N LYS A 117 -3.99 -0.24 -17.02
CA LYS A 117 -3.14 -1.43 -16.96
C LYS A 117 -1.65 -1.08 -16.91
N THR A 118 -1.21 -0.12 -17.72
CA THR A 118 0.19 0.32 -17.74
C THR A 118 0.58 1.01 -16.44
N ASP A 119 -0.26 1.86 -15.87
CA ASP A 119 0.03 2.57 -14.63
C ASP A 119 -0.01 1.61 -13.43
N PHE A 120 -0.96 0.69 -13.41
CA PHE A 120 -1.03 -0.39 -12.43
C PHE A 120 0.23 -1.27 -12.46
N ALA A 121 0.68 -1.67 -13.66
CA ALA A 121 1.87 -2.49 -13.80
C ALA A 121 3.13 -1.81 -13.25
N LYS A 122 3.29 -0.51 -13.47
CA LYS A 122 4.44 0.26 -12.97
C LYS A 122 4.47 0.42 -11.44
N ALA A 123 3.29 0.41 -10.82
CA ALA A 123 3.17 0.56 -9.38
C ALA A 123 2.98 -0.82 -8.72
N VAL A 124 1.80 -1.39 -8.85
CA VAL A 124 1.40 -2.56 -8.04
C VAL A 124 2.10 -3.83 -8.52
N GLN A 125 2.11 -4.11 -9.83
CA GLN A 125 2.79 -5.31 -10.34
C GLN A 125 4.29 -5.28 -10.02
N TYR A 126 4.97 -4.16 -10.35
CA TYR A 126 6.40 -4.05 -10.08
C TYR A 126 6.72 -4.11 -8.58
N GLY A 127 5.86 -3.54 -7.73
CA GLY A 127 5.98 -3.66 -6.28
C GLY A 127 5.82 -5.09 -5.80
N TYR A 128 4.83 -5.81 -6.33
CA TYR A 128 4.63 -7.23 -6.06
C TYR A 128 5.84 -8.07 -6.46
N ASP A 129 6.37 -7.89 -7.67
CA ASP A 129 7.52 -8.64 -8.16
C ASP A 129 8.77 -8.45 -7.27
N GLN A 130 8.96 -7.24 -6.73
CA GLN A 130 10.03 -6.97 -5.77
C GLN A 130 9.76 -7.64 -4.42
N CYS A 131 8.54 -7.54 -3.87
CA CYS A 131 8.16 -8.24 -2.64
C CYS A 131 8.35 -9.75 -2.79
N LYS A 132 7.85 -10.33 -3.87
CA LYS A 132 7.90 -11.78 -4.13
C LYS A 132 9.33 -12.31 -4.13
N ARG A 133 10.26 -11.60 -4.75
CA ARG A 133 11.68 -11.98 -4.73
C ARG A 133 12.24 -12.11 -3.30
N ILE A 134 11.86 -11.21 -2.39
CA ILE A 134 12.30 -11.24 -1.00
C ILE A 134 11.57 -12.35 -0.23
N GLU A 135 10.29 -12.51 -0.45
CA GLU A 135 9.47 -13.56 0.11
C GLU A 135 10.03 -14.94 -0.24
N ASP A 136 10.33 -15.18 -1.53
CA ASP A 136 10.93 -16.44 -1.99
C ASP A 136 12.29 -16.71 -1.33
N ALA A 137 13.11 -15.68 -1.19
CA ALA A 137 14.40 -15.83 -0.52
C ALA A 137 14.23 -16.17 0.96
N LEU A 138 13.32 -15.51 1.67
CA LEU A 138 13.03 -15.80 3.07
C LEU A 138 12.41 -17.20 3.23
N CYS A 139 11.48 -17.59 2.37
CA CYS A 139 10.79 -18.89 2.43
C CYS A 139 11.62 -20.06 1.86
N SER A 140 12.83 -19.81 1.34
CA SER A 140 13.68 -20.85 0.72
C SER A 140 14.19 -21.92 1.69
N GLY A 141 14.03 -21.73 3.00
CA GLY A 141 14.59 -22.60 4.04
C GLY A 141 16.09 -22.40 4.29
N ASN A 142 16.73 -21.47 3.58
CA ASN A 142 18.13 -21.11 3.76
C ASN A 142 18.27 -19.83 4.61
N ALA A 143 19.47 -19.64 5.18
CA ALA A 143 19.79 -18.36 5.82
C ALA A 143 19.93 -17.25 4.77
N VAL A 144 19.47 -16.03 5.11
CA VAL A 144 19.50 -14.86 4.23
C VAL A 144 20.26 -13.72 4.89
N ASP A 145 21.23 -13.16 4.18
CA ASP A 145 21.99 -12.00 4.64
C ASP A 145 21.38 -10.71 4.09
N LEU A 146 21.06 -9.78 4.99
CA LEU A 146 20.59 -8.45 4.65
C LEU A 146 21.78 -7.48 4.66
N TYR A 147 22.00 -6.77 3.57
CA TYR A 147 23.03 -5.75 3.44
C TYR A 147 22.43 -4.36 3.26
N ASP A 148 23.19 -3.35 3.63
CA ASP A 148 22.86 -1.95 3.37
C ASP A 148 22.97 -1.68 1.86
N ALA A 149 21.91 -1.20 1.21
CA ALA A 149 21.91 -0.98 -0.23
C ALA A 149 22.89 0.11 -0.68
N LYS A 150 23.17 1.10 0.18
CA LYS A 150 24.14 2.19 -0.08
C LYS A 150 25.58 1.75 0.21
N HIS A 151 25.76 0.79 1.11
CA HIS A 151 27.06 0.27 1.54
C HIS A 151 27.02 -1.26 1.53
N ILE A 152 27.03 -1.86 0.34
CA ILE A 152 26.81 -3.30 0.08
C ILE A 152 27.77 -4.26 0.80
N SER A 153 28.86 -3.77 1.39
CA SER A 153 29.77 -4.54 2.26
C SER A 153 29.30 -4.59 3.72
N LYS A 154 28.34 -3.73 4.09
CA LYS A 154 27.83 -3.65 5.47
C LYS A 154 26.66 -4.63 5.67
N LEU A 155 26.91 -5.70 6.40
CA LEU A 155 25.88 -6.62 6.84
C LEU A 155 24.99 -5.92 7.88
N LEU A 156 23.68 -5.89 7.64
CA LEU A 156 22.68 -5.35 8.56
C LEU A 156 22.18 -6.44 9.49
N TYR A 157 21.90 -7.62 8.94
CA TYR A 157 21.38 -8.74 9.72
C TYR A 157 21.58 -10.06 8.99
N HIS A 158 21.80 -11.14 9.76
CA HIS A 158 21.81 -12.52 9.28
C HIS A 158 20.50 -13.17 9.73
N VAL A 159 19.62 -13.50 8.80
CA VAL A 159 18.33 -14.12 9.06
C VAL A 159 18.50 -15.63 9.04
N ALA A 160 18.34 -16.26 10.21
CA ALA A 160 18.36 -17.71 10.29
C ALA A 160 16.97 -18.31 9.96
N PRO A 161 16.88 -19.49 9.32
CA PRO A 161 15.60 -20.09 8.91
C PRO A 161 14.58 -20.23 10.05
N HIS A 162 15.03 -20.54 11.26
CA HIS A 162 14.15 -20.71 12.43
C HIS A 162 13.53 -19.40 12.95
N GLU A 163 14.00 -18.25 12.46
CA GLU A 163 13.44 -16.94 12.80
C GLU A 163 12.27 -16.54 11.89
N ILE A 164 12.01 -17.34 10.85
CA ILE A 164 10.97 -17.06 9.84
C ILE A 164 9.77 -17.96 10.14
N GLY A 165 8.67 -17.34 10.57
CA GLY A 165 7.37 -17.99 10.69
C GLY A 165 6.51 -17.60 9.49
N ASP A 166 5.92 -16.40 9.52
CA ASP A 166 5.08 -15.88 8.45
C ASP A 166 5.80 -14.78 7.68
N VAL A 167 5.59 -14.73 6.37
CA VAL A 167 6.09 -13.65 5.50
C VAL A 167 4.88 -13.03 4.78
N TRP A 168 4.76 -11.70 4.87
CA TRP A 168 3.69 -10.94 4.24
C TRP A 168 4.26 -9.86 3.35
N SER A 169 3.56 -9.58 2.25
CA SER A 169 3.94 -8.58 1.27
C SER A 169 2.95 -7.42 1.25
N ILE A 170 3.47 -6.19 1.28
CA ILE A 170 2.67 -4.96 1.21
C ILE A 170 3.24 -4.04 0.14
N VAL A 171 2.40 -3.58 -0.77
CA VAL A 171 2.73 -2.54 -1.74
C VAL A 171 2.03 -1.25 -1.32
N VAL A 172 2.79 -0.29 -0.80
CA VAL A 172 2.28 1.01 -0.41
C VAL A 172 2.40 1.99 -1.57
N THR A 173 1.31 2.65 -1.91
CA THR A 173 1.27 3.62 -3.01
C THR A 173 1.03 5.05 -2.51
N ASP A 174 1.64 6.04 -3.19
CA ASP A 174 1.40 7.46 -2.92
C ASP A 174 0.04 7.94 -3.48
N TYR A 175 -0.54 7.16 -4.39
CA TYR A 175 -1.84 7.43 -5.00
C TYR A 175 -2.78 6.25 -4.75
N ASN A 176 -4.05 6.54 -4.51
CA ASN A 176 -5.08 5.52 -4.43
C ASN A 176 -5.52 5.14 -5.85
N TYR A 177 -5.45 3.85 -6.18
CA TYR A 177 -5.86 3.29 -7.47
C TYR A 177 -7.32 2.80 -7.45
N GLY A 178 -8.01 2.97 -6.32
CA GLY A 178 -9.41 2.60 -6.16
C GLY A 178 -9.66 1.09 -6.28
N PRO A 179 -10.78 0.66 -6.87
CA PRO A 179 -11.22 -0.74 -6.90
C PRO A 179 -10.21 -1.73 -7.50
N ILE A 180 -9.30 -1.28 -8.36
CA ILE A 180 -8.27 -2.16 -8.95
C ILE A 180 -7.10 -2.41 -7.99
N GLN A 181 -7.01 -1.66 -6.91
CA GLN A 181 -6.03 -1.85 -5.85
C GLN A 181 -6.58 -2.75 -4.73
N THR A 182 -7.88 -2.75 -4.55
CA THR A 182 -8.54 -3.59 -3.54
C THR A 182 -8.80 -5.00 -4.07
N ASP A 183 -9.11 -5.18 -5.35
CA ASP A 183 -9.22 -6.49 -6.00
C ASP A 183 -8.13 -6.63 -7.06
N LEU A 184 -6.98 -7.16 -6.63
CA LEU A 184 -5.80 -7.32 -7.47
C LEU A 184 -5.98 -8.40 -8.55
N SER A 185 -6.91 -9.33 -8.38
CA SER A 185 -7.18 -10.42 -9.32
C SER A 185 -7.47 -9.95 -10.74
N LYS A 186 -7.91 -8.70 -10.90
CA LYS A 186 -8.26 -8.12 -12.19
C LYS A 186 -7.07 -7.80 -13.07
N LEU A 187 -5.94 -7.43 -12.48
CA LEU A 187 -4.79 -6.91 -13.23
C LEU A 187 -3.45 -7.46 -12.78
N LEU A 188 -3.35 -8.05 -11.59
CA LEU A 188 -2.09 -8.61 -11.08
C LEU A 188 -1.82 -9.97 -11.73
N HIS A 189 -0.63 -10.14 -12.26
CA HIS A 189 -0.09 -11.41 -12.73
C HIS A 189 0.77 -12.03 -11.63
N LYS A 190 0.39 -13.22 -11.15
CA LYS A 190 1.11 -14.01 -10.15
C LYS A 190 1.04 -15.49 -10.48
N GLU A 191 1.91 -16.31 -9.89
CA GLU A 191 1.77 -17.76 -9.96
C GLU A 191 0.54 -18.22 -9.16
N PRO A 192 -0.07 -19.35 -9.53
CA PRO A 192 -1.33 -19.82 -8.90
C PRO A 192 -1.23 -19.96 -7.37
N ASP A 193 -0.09 -20.45 -6.87
CA ASP A 193 0.12 -20.74 -5.46
C ASP A 193 0.66 -19.54 -4.66
N ASP A 194 0.95 -18.41 -5.30
CA ASP A 194 1.41 -17.22 -4.62
C ASP A 194 0.26 -16.47 -3.92
N LEU A 195 0.56 -15.84 -2.80
CA LEU A 195 -0.38 -14.98 -2.11
C LEU A 195 -0.50 -13.60 -2.78
N TYR A 196 -1.66 -12.98 -2.67
CA TYR A 196 -1.83 -11.58 -3.05
C TYR A 196 -1.21 -10.66 -1.98
N PRO A 197 -0.44 -9.63 -2.36
CA PRO A 197 0.01 -8.63 -1.41
C PRO A 197 -1.16 -7.76 -0.93
N LEU A 198 -1.03 -7.16 0.24
CA LEU A 198 -1.85 -5.99 0.55
C LEU A 198 -1.34 -4.82 -0.31
N SER A 199 -2.20 -4.26 -1.16
CA SER A 199 -1.91 -3.02 -1.87
C SER A 199 -2.77 -1.90 -1.33
N ILE A 200 -2.15 -0.81 -0.83
CA ILE A 200 -2.85 0.23 -0.07
C ILE A 200 -2.22 1.61 -0.28
N GLY A 201 -3.05 2.64 -0.36
CA GLY A 201 -2.59 4.03 -0.31
C GLY A 201 -2.03 4.41 1.06
N ILE A 202 -1.01 5.27 1.09
CA ILE A 202 -0.35 5.65 2.36
C ILE A 202 -1.30 6.31 3.36
N ASP A 203 -2.24 7.13 2.90
CA ASP A 203 -3.17 7.84 3.78
C ASP A 203 -4.19 6.87 4.40
N ASP A 204 -4.63 5.87 3.62
CA ASP A 204 -5.50 4.80 4.09
C ASP A 204 -4.77 3.92 5.10
N LEU A 205 -3.52 3.53 4.79
CA LEU A 205 -2.67 2.77 5.71
C LEU A 205 -2.46 3.50 7.04
N GLU A 206 -2.07 4.78 6.98
CA GLU A 206 -1.84 5.59 8.19
C GLU A 206 -3.11 5.70 9.04
N THR A 207 -4.25 5.96 8.39
CA THR A 207 -5.56 6.05 9.06
C THR A 207 -5.92 4.72 9.73
N PHE A 208 -5.81 3.61 9.00
CA PHE A 208 -6.11 2.29 9.52
C PHE A 208 -5.25 1.93 10.73
N LEU A 209 -3.93 2.11 10.64
CA LEU A 209 -3.02 1.78 11.73
C LEU A 209 -3.22 2.67 12.97
N ILE A 210 -3.57 3.95 12.79
CA ILE A 210 -3.92 4.85 13.91
C ILE A 210 -5.19 4.33 14.61
N LEU A 211 -6.22 3.97 13.88
CA LEU A 211 -7.48 3.46 14.44
C LEU A 211 -7.27 2.12 15.14
N MET A 212 -6.55 1.18 14.53
CA MET A 212 -6.18 -0.09 15.19
C MET A 212 -5.48 0.14 16.52
N LYS A 213 -4.51 1.06 16.56
CA LYS A 213 -3.76 1.37 17.77
C LYS A 213 -4.63 1.99 18.88
N ARG A 214 -5.59 2.84 18.48
CA ARG A 214 -6.57 3.41 19.41
C ARG A 214 -7.49 2.35 20.01
N LEU A 215 -7.99 1.44 19.17
CA LEU A 215 -8.96 0.41 19.57
C LEU A 215 -8.29 -0.71 20.37
N TRP A 216 -7.15 -1.22 19.91
CA TRP A 216 -6.55 -2.45 20.44
C TRP A 216 -5.22 -2.25 21.15
N LYS A 217 -4.69 -1.02 21.22
CA LYS A 217 -3.48 -0.69 21.96
C LYS A 217 -2.32 -1.65 21.67
N GLY A 218 -1.77 -2.29 22.71
CA GLY A 218 -0.60 -3.18 22.61
C GLY A 218 -0.82 -4.45 21.77
N VAL A 219 -2.08 -4.87 21.50
CA VAL A 219 -2.37 -6.05 20.66
C VAL A 219 -2.61 -5.68 19.19
N ALA A 220 -2.65 -4.38 18.85
CA ALA A 220 -2.88 -3.90 17.49
C ALA A 220 -1.94 -4.52 16.45
N PRO A 221 -0.61 -4.69 16.67
CA PRO A 221 0.27 -5.32 15.69
C PRO A 221 -0.11 -6.76 15.36
N TYR A 222 -0.56 -7.55 16.34
CA TYR A 222 -1.05 -8.91 16.09
C TYR A 222 -2.36 -8.92 15.31
N ARG A 223 -3.22 -7.92 15.53
CA ARG A 223 -4.46 -7.73 14.78
C ARG A 223 -4.19 -7.31 13.33
N PHE A 224 -3.12 -6.55 13.12
CA PHE A 224 -2.71 -6.20 11.77
C PHE A 224 -2.21 -7.43 10.99
N VAL A 225 -1.41 -8.29 11.61
CA VAL A 225 -1.00 -9.56 10.98
C VAL A 225 -2.22 -10.45 10.71
N GLU A 226 -3.16 -10.54 11.64
CA GLU A 226 -4.43 -11.23 11.42
C GLU A 226 -5.23 -10.63 10.26
N TYR A 227 -5.25 -9.30 10.14
CA TYR A 227 -5.90 -8.63 9.00
C TYR A 227 -5.26 -9.03 7.68
N LEU A 228 -3.94 -9.07 7.58
CA LEU A 228 -3.24 -9.48 6.36
C LEU A 228 -3.64 -10.89 5.91
N ASP A 229 -3.71 -11.85 6.86
CA ASP A 229 -4.12 -13.24 6.58
C ASP A 229 -5.54 -13.34 6.00
N TYR A 230 -6.51 -12.70 6.65
CA TYR A 230 -7.89 -12.75 6.17
C TYR A 230 -8.11 -11.88 4.93
N ARG A 231 -7.42 -10.74 4.83
CA ARG A 231 -7.56 -9.80 3.71
C ARG A 231 -7.13 -10.42 2.37
N GLU A 232 -6.13 -11.25 2.37
CA GLU A 232 -5.69 -11.98 1.17
C GLU A 232 -6.85 -12.79 0.55
N ARG A 233 -7.64 -13.45 1.37
CA ARG A 233 -8.77 -14.30 0.96
C ARG A 233 -9.94 -13.55 0.33
N TYR A 234 -9.98 -12.23 0.44
CA TYR A 234 -10.99 -11.39 -0.21
C TYR A 234 -10.73 -11.16 -1.71
N GLN A 235 -9.54 -11.48 -2.20
CA GLN A 235 -9.23 -11.33 -3.61
C GLN A 235 -10.18 -12.18 -4.46
N GLU A 236 -10.56 -11.66 -5.64
CA GLU A 236 -11.56 -12.24 -6.54
C GLU A 236 -13.03 -12.11 -6.08
N HIS A 237 -13.27 -11.91 -4.78
CA HIS A 237 -14.62 -11.92 -4.20
C HIS A 237 -15.08 -10.56 -3.68
N VAL A 238 -14.23 -9.53 -3.70
CA VAL A 238 -14.55 -8.22 -3.12
C VAL A 238 -14.91 -7.18 -4.17
N LYS A 239 -15.86 -6.31 -3.83
CA LYS A 239 -16.17 -5.07 -4.54
C LYS A 239 -16.23 -3.95 -3.53
N CYS A 240 -15.17 -3.15 -3.47
CA CYS A 240 -15.08 -1.95 -2.63
C CYS A 240 -14.33 -0.83 -3.36
N PHE A 241 -14.53 0.40 -2.95
CA PHE A 241 -13.91 1.57 -3.57
C PHE A 241 -12.47 1.76 -3.12
N ASP A 242 -12.19 1.55 -1.84
CA ASP A 242 -10.86 1.66 -1.26
C ASP A 242 -10.68 0.67 -0.10
N GLU A 243 -9.44 0.58 0.38
CA GLU A 243 -9.08 -0.36 1.44
C GLU A 243 -9.71 0.03 2.79
N LEU A 244 -10.05 1.32 3.01
CA LEU A 244 -10.67 1.75 4.27
C LEU A 244 -12.06 1.16 4.48
N GLU A 245 -12.81 0.83 3.42
CA GLU A 245 -14.11 0.16 3.56
C GLU A 245 -13.95 -1.23 4.18
N LEU A 246 -12.94 -2.01 3.73
CA LEU A 246 -12.64 -3.32 4.31
C LEU A 246 -12.01 -3.21 5.70
N ALA A 247 -11.09 -2.26 5.87
CA ALA A 247 -10.52 -1.94 7.16
C ALA A 247 -11.61 -1.53 8.18
N GLY A 248 -12.59 -0.74 7.73
CA GLY A 248 -13.75 -0.35 8.54
C GLY A 248 -14.59 -1.54 8.99
N LEU A 249 -14.91 -2.45 8.07
CA LEU A 249 -15.60 -3.70 8.41
C LEU A 249 -14.82 -4.50 9.46
N TYR A 250 -13.50 -4.66 9.28
CA TYR A 250 -12.65 -5.36 10.24
C TYR A 250 -12.60 -4.67 11.61
N LEU A 251 -12.56 -3.34 11.65
CA LEU A 251 -12.52 -2.58 12.90
C LEU A 251 -13.86 -2.63 13.65
N CYS A 252 -14.99 -2.58 12.92
CA CYS A 252 -16.33 -2.54 13.50
C CYS A 252 -16.88 -3.93 13.83
N ASP A 253 -16.66 -4.91 12.93
CA ASP A 253 -17.15 -6.29 13.10
C ASP A 253 -16.14 -7.31 12.54
N ARG A 254 -15.11 -7.56 13.34
CA ARG A 254 -14.04 -8.49 12.99
C ARG A 254 -14.54 -9.91 12.72
N ASP A 255 -15.53 -10.38 13.44
CA ASP A 255 -16.04 -11.74 13.29
C ASP A 255 -16.81 -11.89 11.98
N GLN A 256 -17.55 -10.86 11.59
CA GLN A 256 -18.18 -10.81 10.27
C GLN A 256 -17.14 -10.70 9.16
N PHE A 257 -16.11 -9.86 9.33
CA PHE A 257 -15.00 -9.78 8.39
C PHE A 257 -14.37 -11.15 8.14
N LYS A 258 -14.01 -11.89 9.20
CA LYS A 258 -13.43 -13.23 9.07
C LYS A 258 -14.39 -14.21 8.37
N LYS A 259 -15.66 -14.18 8.75
CA LYS A 259 -16.67 -15.05 8.15
C LYS A 259 -16.81 -14.80 6.65
N PHE A 260 -16.77 -13.55 6.22
CA PHE A 260 -16.89 -13.20 4.80
C PHE A 260 -15.64 -13.56 4.00
N ALA A 261 -14.46 -13.60 4.62
CA ALA A 261 -13.23 -14.05 3.96
C ALA A 261 -13.27 -15.53 3.53
N ASP A 262 -14.11 -16.34 4.19
CA ASP A 262 -14.20 -17.79 3.96
C ASP A 262 -15.42 -18.18 3.11
N VAL A 263 -16.13 -17.24 2.47
CA VAL A 263 -17.31 -17.55 1.64
C VAL A 263 -17.03 -17.37 0.15
N ASP A 264 -17.54 -18.31 -0.67
CA ASP A 264 -17.47 -18.26 -2.14
C ASP A 264 -18.50 -17.29 -2.76
N SER A 265 -18.75 -16.16 -2.13
CA SER A 265 -19.71 -15.19 -2.63
C SER A 265 -19.12 -13.78 -2.63
N THR A 266 -19.51 -12.96 -3.62
CA THR A 266 -19.03 -11.59 -3.72
C THR A 266 -19.45 -10.78 -2.50
N VAL A 267 -18.48 -10.23 -1.78
CA VAL A 267 -18.66 -9.26 -0.70
C VAL A 267 -18.66 -7.86 -1.31
N ILE A 268 -19.73 -7.12 -1.09
CA ILE A 268 -19.87 -5.72 -1.51
C ILE A 268 -19.83 -4.87 -0.26
N THR A 269 -18.89 -3.96 -0.19
CA THR A 269 -18.83 -2.95 0.87
C THR A 269 -19.52 -1.66 0.44
N THR A 270 -19.79 -0.80 1.38
CA THR A 270 -20.35 0.53 1.13
C THR A 270 -19.44 1.61 1.70
N PRO A 271 -19.44 2.83 1.14
CA PRO A 271 -18.59 3.93 1.62
C PRO A 271 -18.75 4.24 3.11
N GLU A 272 -19.94 4.01 3.67
CA GLU A 272 -20.21 4.22 5.10
C GLU A 272 -19.36 3.31 6.02
N MET A 273 -18.89 2.17 5.52
CA MET A 273 -17.98 1.28 6.27
C MET A 273 -16.58 1.91 6.46
N GLY A 274 -16.18 2.86 5.61
CA GLY A 274 -14.93 3.61 5.73
C GLY A 274 -15.06 4.89 6.58
N GLU A 275 -16.26 5.28 6.98
CA GLU A 275 -16.52 6.45 7.83
C GLU A 275 -16.47 6.04 9.32
N ILE A 276 -15.24 5.93 9.88
CA ILE A 276 -15.01 5.51 11.27
C ILE A 276 -14.61 6.69 12.16
#